data_f7409f7904b62a73fb93f5cb62cad73b
#
_entry.id   f7409f7904b62a73fb93f5cb62cad73b
#
_cell.length_a   1.000
_cell.length_b   1.000
_cell.length_c   1.000
_cell.angle_alpha   90.00
_cell.angle_beta   90.00
_cell.angle_gamma   90.00
#
_symmetry.space_group_name_H-M   'P 1'
#
loop_
_entity.id
_entity.type
_entity.pdbx_description
1 polymer ?
#
loop_
_entity_poly.entity_id
_entity_poly.type
_entity_poly.pdbx_seq_one_letter_code
_entity_poly.pdbx_strand_id
1 'polypeptide(L)'
;MQEVEMNLQEVVFDHLHAVAYQGTPLGRTILGPAKNIKSISRDDLVHYINTHYKGPRMVLAGAGGVAHNDLCSMAEKHFGKVGVDIPNEIPLDQHCRYTGSDVRVRDDSMPLAHVAIAVEGCGWTNPDNIPLMVANTLIGNWDR
;
A
#
# COMPACT_ATOMS: atom_id res chain seq x y z
N MET A 1 -4.93 2.61 -15.20
CA MET A 1 -6.32 2.33 -14.78
C MET A 1 -6.98 1.28 -15.67
N GLN A 2 -7.09 1.46 -16.97
CA GLN A 2 -7.70 0.46 -17.85
C GLN A 2 -7.06 -0.94 -17.74
N GLU A 3 -5.74 -1.04 -17.63
CA GLU A 3 -5.05 -2.32 -17.41
C GLU A 3 -5.44 -2.99 -16.11
N VAL A 4 -5.57 -2.22 -15.02
CA VAL A 4 -5.98 -2.77 -13.70
C VAL A 4 -7.46 -3.20 -13.72
N GLU A 5 -8.32 -2.43 -14.37
CA GLU A 5 -9.74 -2.79 -14.56
C GLU A 5 -9.91 -4.10 -15.37
N MET A 6 -8.94 -4.43 -16.22
CA MET A 6 -8.90 -5.70 -16.96
C MET A 6 -8.31 -6.87 -16.15
N ASN A 7 -7.56 -6.57 -15.08
CA ASN A 7 -7.05 -7.58 -14.17
C ASN A 7 -8.07 -7.86 -13.05
N LEU A 8 -8.96 -8.78 -13.29
CA LEU A 8 -10.05 -9.10 -12.37
C LEU A 8 -9.57 -9.53 -10.97
N GLN A 9 -8.39 -10.11 -10.86
CA GLN A 9 -7.81 -10.45 -9.57
C GLN A 9 -7.48 -9.19 -8.76
N GLU A 10 -6.85 -8.19 -9.35
CA GLU A 10 -6.56 -6.91 -8.69
C GLU A 10 -7.84 -6.18 -8.30
N VAL A 11 -8.83 -6.17 -9.18
CA VAL A 11 -10.15 -5.55 -8.91
C VAL A 11 -10.83 -6.21 -7.71
N VAL A 12 -10.81 -7.54 -7.62
CA VAL A 12 -11.38 -8.26 -6.47
C VAL A 12 -10.64 -7.93 -5.17
N PHE A 13 -9.32 -7.85 -5.20
CA PHE A 13 -8.55 -7.44 -4.02
C PHE A 13 -8.78 -5.98 -3.63
N ASP A 14 -8.93 -5.06 -4.56
CA ASP A 14 -9.31 -3.68 -4.27
C ASP A 14 -10.69 -3.62 -3.58
N HIS A 15 -11.67 -4.34 -4.09
CA HIS A 15 -12.98 -4.46 -3.45
C HIS A 15 -12.89 -5.09 -2.06
N LEU A 16 -12.08 -6.14 -1.89
CA LEU A 16 -11.89 -6.78 -0.59
C LEU A 16 -11.33 -5.80 0.44
N HIS A 17 -10.29 -5.05 0.10
CA HIS A 17 -9.71 -4.04 0.99
C HIS A 17 -10.71 -2.92 1.30
N ALA A 18 -11.44 -2.45 0.29
CA ALA A 18 -12.44 -1.40 0.45
C ALA A 18 -13.54 -1.77 1.44
N VAL A 19 -13.99 -3.03 1.47
CA VAL A 19 -15.03 -3.48 2.38
C VAL A 19 -14.50 -3.97 3.73
N ALA A 20 -13.27 -4.50 3.76
CA ALA A 20 -12.64 -4.94 5.00
C ALA A 20 -12.17 -3.77 5.88
N TYR A 21 -11.87 -2.61 5.30
CA TYR A 21 -11.27 -1.46 6.00
C TYR A 21 -11.99 -0.15 5.65
N GLN A 22 -13.31 -0.16 5.68
CA GLN A 22 -14.14 0.98 5.30
C GLN A 22 -13.79 2.25 6.09
N GLY A 23 -13.63 3.35 5.34
CA GLY A 23 -13.34 4.65 5.93
C GLY A 23 -11.92 4.81 6.47
N THR A 24 -11.06 3.81 6.32
CA THR A 24 -9.66 3.86 6.74
C THR A 24 -8.71 3.98 5.53
N PRO A 25 -7.45 4.39 5.72
CA PRO A 25 -6.48 4.50 4.62
C PRO A 25 -6.26 3.20 3.86
N LEU A 26 -6.28 2.05 4.54
CA LEU A 26 -6.04 0.73 3.92
C LEU A 26 -7.18 0.28 3.00
N GLY A 27 -8.39 0.84 3.17
CA GLY A 27 -9.52 0.59 2.27
C GLY A 27 -9.50 1.39 0.98
N ARG A 28 -8.47 2.21 0.75
CA ARG A 28 -8.34 3.03 -0.46
C ARG A 28 -7.52 2.31 -1.52
N THR A 29 -7.96 2.36 -2.77
CA THR A 29 -7.16 1.87 -3.89
C THR A 29 -5.88 2.68 -4.06
N ILE A 30 -4.79 2.01 -4.40
CA ILE A 30 -3.47 2.64 -4.61
C ILE A 30 -3.52 3.67 -5.74
N LEU A 31 -4.22 3.38 -6.81
CA LEU A 31 -4.32 4.28 -7.96
C LEU A 31 -5.22 5.49 -7.72
N GLY A 32 -6.04 5.45 -6.67
CA GLY A 32 -7.02 6.50 -6.40
C GLY A 32 -8.16 6.56 -7.43
N PRO A 33 -9.16 7.40 -7.19
CA PRO A 33 -10.28 7.55 -8.10
C PRO A 33 -9.87 8.27 -9.40
N ALA A 34 -10.45 7.87 -10.53
CA ALA A 34 -10.19 8.45 -11.85
C ALA A 34 -10.38 9.97 -11.90
N LYS A 35 -11.28 10.51 -11.09
CA LYS A 35 -11.48 11.95 -10.95
C LYS A 35 -10.21 12.66 -10.47
N ASN A 36 -9.54 12.12 -9.46
CA ASN A 36 -8.31 12.71 -8.91
C ASN A 36 -7.18 12.68 -9.95
N ILE A 37 -7.04 11.57 -10.69
CA ILE A 37 -6.03 11.44 -11.75
C ILE A 37 -6.18 12.53 -12.80
N LYS A 38 -7.42 12.92 -13.13
CA LYS A 38 -7.70 13.98 -14.11
C LYS A 38 -7.51 15.39 -13.56
N SER A 39 -7.53 15.57 -12.24
CA SER A 39 -7.48 16.90 -11.59
C SER A 39 -6.12 17.22 -10.98
N ILE A 40 -5.29 16.23 -10.67
CA ILE A 40 -3.96 16.45 -10.09
C ILE A 40 -3.09 17.28 -11.04
N SER A 41 -2.61 18.39 -10.53
CA SER A 41 -1.72 19.31 -11.23
C SER A 41 -0.25 19.10 -10.85
N ARG A 42 0.66 19.76 -11.59
CA ARG A 42 2.06 19.80 -11.22
C ARG A 42 2.28 20.44 -9.85
N ASP A 43 1.50 21.45 -9.52
CA ASP A 43 1.66 22.17 -8.26
C ASP A 43 1.25 21.32 -7.05
N ASP A 44 0.23 20.46 -7.21
CA ASP A 44 -0.14 19.47 -6.18
C ASP A 44 1.01 18.49 -5.94
N LEU A 45 1.68 18.02 -7.00
CA LEU A 45 2.84 17.13 -6.88
C LEU A 45 4.01 17.81 -6.18
N VAL A 46 4.32 19.05 -6.56
CA VAL A 46 5.39 19.83 -5.93
C VAL A 46 5.07 20.09 -4.46
N HIS A 47 3.83 20.46 -4.15
CA HIS A 47 3.37 20.64 -2.78
C HIS A 47 3.51 19.35 -1.96
N TYR A 48 3.09 18.21 -2.51
CA TYR A 48 3.22 16.89 -1.88
C TYR A 48 4.69 16.56 -1.57
N ILE A 49 5.58 16.72 -2.55
CA ILE A 49 7.02 16.47 -2.37
C ILE A 49 7.59 17.37 -1.28
N ASN A 50 7.31 18.66 -1.33
CA ASN A 50 7.81 19.63 -0.35
C ASN A 50 7.30 19.36 1.06
N THR A 51 6.12 18.78 1.20
CA THR A 51 5.52 18.46 2.49
C THR A 51 6.01 17.13 3.06
N HIS A 52 6.11 16.09 2.22
CA HIS A 52 6.31 14.73 2.69
C HIS A 52 7.75 14.20 2.55
N TYR A 53 8.54 14.71 1.60
CA TYR A 53 9.91 14.27 1.38
C TYR A 53 10.87 15.05 2.28
N LYS A 54 10.92 14.65 3.54
CA LYS A 54 11.78 15.26 4.58
C LYS A 54 12.81 14.26 5.07
N GLY A 55 14.02 14.75 5.39
CA GLY A 55 15.14 13.91 5.82
C GLY A 55 14.77 12.87 6.88
N PRO A 56 14.09 13.25 8.01
CA PRO A 56 13.74 12.30 9.06
C PRO A 56 12.71 11.22 8.65
N ARG A 57 12.08 11.37 7.49
CA ARG A 57 11.11 10.40 6.94
C ARG A 57 11.68 9.54 5.81
N MET A 58 12.96 9.74 5.47
CA MET A 58 13.61 9.03 4.37
C MET A 58 14.58 7.99 4.92
N VAL A 59 14.56 6.82 4.30
CA VAL A 59 15.52 5.75 4.58
C VAL A 59 16.20 5.38 3.27
N LEU A 60 17.52 5.43 3.25
CA LEU A 60 18.33 4.95 2.14
C LEU A 60 18.91 3.58 2.50
N ALA A 61 18.56 2.56 1.74
CA ALA A 61 19.08 1.22 1.91
C ALA A 61 19.86 0.81 0.66
N GLY A 62 21.07 0.28 0.87
CA GLY A 62 21.91 -0.26 -0.20
C GLY A 62 22.30 -1.69 0.11
N ALA A 63 22.09 -2.60 -0.83
CA ALA A 63 22.50 -3.99 -0.72
C ALA A 63 23.35 -4.38 -1.94
N GLY A 64 24.40 -5.18 -1.74
CA GLY A 64 25.31 -5.65 -2.79
C GLY A 64 26.72 -5.06 -2.67
N GLY A 65 27.39 -4.87 -3.79
CA GLY A 65 28.82 -4.48 -3.88
C GLY A 65 29.08 -2.99 -3.60
N VAL A 66 28.45 -2.39 -2.58
CA VAL A 66 28.67 -0.99 -2.19
C VAL A 66 29.26 -0.92 -0.77
N ALA A 67 30.33 -0.14 -0.59
CA ALA A 67 30.86 0.13 0.74
C ALA A 67 29.95 1.11 1.49
N HIS A 68 29.70 0.84 2.77
CA HIS A 68 28.83 1.67 3.62
C HIS A 68 29.27 3.14 3.66
N ASN A 69 30.56 3.39 3.83
CA ASN A 69 31.11 4.76 3.91
C ASN A 69 30.93 5.55 2.61
N ASP A 70 31.03 4.88 1.47
CA ASP A 70 30.79 5.51 0.16
C ASP A 70 29.32 5.86 0.00
N LEU A 71 28.42 4.96 0.42
CA LEU A 71 26.98 5.21 0.41
C LEU A 71 26.61 6.39 1.31
N CYS A 72 27.16 6.47 2.52
CA CYS A 72 26.95 7.58 3.43
C CYS A 72 27.43 8.91 2.83
N SER A 73 28.64 8.94 2.28
CA SER A 73 29.23 10.14 1.65
C SER A 73 28.38 10.63 0.47
N MET A 74 27.89 9.71 -0.35
CA MET A 74 26.98 10.04 -1.44
C MET A 74 25.62 10.54 -0.93
N ALA A 75 25.10 9.92 0.13
CA ALA A 75 23.85 10.35 0.77
C ALA A 75 23.94 11.77 1.31
N GLU A 76 24.99 12.08 2.06
CA GLU A 76 25.24 13.44 2.57
C GLU A 76 25.36 14.47 1.44
N LYS A 77 26.08 14.13 0.39
CA LYS A 77 26.24 15.00 -0.79
C LYS A 77 24.93 15.33 -1.49
N HIS A 78 24.05 14.33 -1.67
CA HIS A 78 22.85 14.47 -2.47
C HIS A 78 21.58 14.79 -1.67
N PHE A 79 21.51 14.34 -0.42
CA PHE A 79 20.35 14.53 0.45
C PHE A 79 20.57 15.49 1.62
N GLY A 80 21.83 15.94 1.87
CA GLY A 80 22.16 16.81 3.00
C GLY A 80 21.44 18.17 3.02
N LYS A 81 20.82 18.58 1.91
CA LYS A 81 20.00 19.80 1.82
C LYS A 81 18.49 19.56 1.93
N VAL A 82 18.08 18.31 2.10
CA VAL A 82 16.65 17.99 2.27
C VAL A 82 16.16 18.54 3.60
N GLY A 83 15.04 19.25 3.59
CA GLY A 83 14.47 19.87 4.79
C GLY A 83 14.18 18.85 5.88
N VAL A 84 14.37 19.28 7.14
CA VAL A 84 14.16 18.44 8.33
C VAL A 84 12.83 18.74 9.03
N ASP A 85 12.19 19.84 8.70
CA ASP A 85 10.92 20.23 9.31
C ASP A 85 9.79 19.33 8.87
N ILE A 86 9.19 18.60 9.81
CA ILE A 86 8.01 17.79 9.59
C ILE A 86 6.79 18.62 9.99
N PRO A 87 5.88 18.94 9.06
CA PRO A 87 4.63 19.61 9.43
C PRO A 87 3.84 18.78 10.44
N ASN A 88 3.34 19.43 11.51
CA ASN A 88 2.55 18.77 12.56
C ASN A 88 1.22 18.19 12.07
N GLU A 89 0.80 18.57 10.87
CA GLU A 89 -0.49 18.19 10.27
C GLU A 89 -0.48 16.80 9.58
N ILE A 90 0.70 16.16 9.48
CA ILE A 90 0.78 14.84 8.83
C ILE A 90 0.56 13.77 9.89
N PRO A 91 -0.57 13.06 9.87
CA PRO A 91 -0.78 11.93 10.76
C PRO A 91 0.27 10.86 10.46
N LEU A 92 1.12 10.54 11.44
CA LEU A 92 2.16 9.52 11.31
C LEU A 92 1.60 8.11 11.45
N ASP A 93 0.48 7.98 12.13
CA ASP A 93 -0.17 6.70 12.40
C ASP A 93 -1.69 6.87 12.30
N GLN A 94 -2.29 6.19 11.34
CA GLN A 94 -3.73 6.06 11.24
C GLN A 94 -4.07 4.59 11.43
N HIS A 95 -4.60 4.26 12.61
CA HIS A 95 -5.07 2.89 12.87
C HIS A 95 -6.14 2.49 11.87
N CYS A 96 -5.85 1.44 11.13
CA CYS A 96 -6.81 0.82 10.25
C CYS A 96 -7.68 -0.15 11.06
N ARG A 97 -8.98 0.05 11.03
CA ARG A 97 -9.94 -0.81 11.71
C ARG A 97 -10.57 -1.78 10.72
N TYR A 98 -10.51 -3.06 11.04
CA TYR A 98 -11.24 -4.07 10.30
C TYR A 98 -12.75 -3.89 10.52
N THR A 99 -13.52 -3.81 9.46
CA THR A 99 -14.97 -3.54 9.52
C THR A 99 -15.81 -4.73 9.12
N GLY A 100 -15.28 -5.63 8.32
CA GLY A 100 -16.00 -6.79 7.80
C GLY A 100 -17.28 -6.41 7.04
N SER A 101 -17.34 -6.79 5.79
CA SER A 101 -18.54 -6.54 4.95
C SER A 101 -18.50 -7.47 3.75
N ASP A 102 -19.54 -7.42 2.90
CA ASP A 102 -19.49 -8.10 1.62
C ASP A 102 -19.81 -7.13 0.47
N VAL A 103 -19.22 -7.42 -0.68
CA VAL A 103 -19.57 -6.77 -1.94
C VAL A 103 -19.76 -7.85 -3.01
N ARG A 104 -20.81 -7.70 -3.79
CA ARG A 104 -21.12 -8.62 -4.89
C ARG A 104 -21.30 -7.80 -6.16
N VAL A 105 -20.45 -8.07 -7.14
CA VAL A 105 -20.55 -7.51 -8.48
C VAL A 105 -21.00 -8.63 -9.40
N ARG A 106 -22.16 -8.46 -10.03
CA ARG A 106 -22.68 -9.43 -10.99
C ARG A 106 -22.42 -8.94 -12.41
N ASP A 107 -21.75 -9.77 -13.17
CA ASP A 107 -21.57 -9.58 -14.60
C ASP A 107 -21.72 -10.94 -15.29
N ASP A 108 -22.88 -11.13 -15.93
CA ASP A 108 -23.25 -12.39 -16.57
C ASP A 108 -22.45 -12.64 -17.88
N SER A 109 -21.66 -11.66 -18.35
CA SER A 109 -20.77 -11.81 -19.51
C SER A 109 -19.43 -12.48 -19.18
N MET A 110 -19.07 -12.54 -17.89
CA MET A 110 -17.82 -13.15 -17.46
C MET A 110 -17.91 -14.68 -17.40
N PRO A 111 -16.90 -15.40 -17.95
CA PRO A 111 -16.92 -16.86 -17.96
C PRO A 111 -16.56 -17.49 -16.61
N LEU A 112 -15.96 -16.74 -15.70
CA LEU A 112 -15.46 -17.19 -14.41
C LEU A 112 -15.94 -16.27 -13.28
N ALA A 113 -16.20 -16.87 -12.11
CA ALA A 113 -16.46 -16.12 -10.90
C ALA A 113 -15.13 -15.94 -10.13
N HIS A 114 -14.87 -14.71 -9.68
CA HIS A 114 -13.75 -14.37 -8.82
C HIS A 114 -14.27 -14.11 -7.41
N VAL A 115 -13.78 -14.87 -6.44
CA VAL A 115 -14.23 -14.81 -5.05
C VAL A 115 -13.02 -14.65 -4.14
N ALA A 116 -13.08 -13.66 -3.24
CA ALA A 116 -12.11 -13.48 -2.17
C ALA A 116 -12.84 -13.44 -0.82
N ILE A 117 -12.34 -14.20 0.14
CA ILE A 117 -12.85 -14.25 1.50
C ILE A 117 -11.67 -13.97 2.43
N ALA A 118 -11.83 -13.01 3.35
CA ALA A 118 -10.81 -12.65 4.30
C ALA A 118 -11.38 -12.54 5.71
N VAL A 119 -10.53 -12.84 6.67
CA VAL A 119 -10.75 -12.60 8.10
C VAL A 119 -9.59 -11.77 8.62
N GLU A 120 -9.81 -11.06 9.73
CA GLU A 120 -8.74 -10.34 10.40
C GLU A 120 -7.65 -11.32 10.86
N GLY A 121 -6.41 -10.98 10.52
CA GLY A 121 -5.22 -11.72 10.89
C GLY A 121 -4.30 -10.89 11.75
N CYS A 122 -3.14 -11.45 12.09
CA CYS A 122 -2.11 -10.73 12.84
C CYS A 122 -1.15 -9.98 11.91
N GLY A 123 -0.68 -8.82 12.38
CA GLY A 123 0.28 -8.01 11.64
C GLY A 123 1.67 -8.61 11.60
N TRP A 124 2.55 -8.05 10.76
CA TRP A 124 3.91 -8.53 10.51
C TRP A 124 4.79 -8.65 11.77
N THR A 125 4.61 -7.75 12.71
CA THR A 125 5.39 -7.72 13.97
C THR A 125 4.83 -8.63 15.06
N ASN A 126 3.66 -9.22 14.85
CA ASN A 126 3.03 -10.10 15.82
C ASN A 126 3.73 -11.48 15.82
N PRO A 127 4.08 -12.06 16.97
CA PRO A 127 4.72 -13.37 17.05
C PRO A 127 3.87 -14.51 16.46
N ASP A 128 2.56 -14.34 16.41
CA ASP A 128 1.63 -15.33 15.84
C ASP A 128 1.58 -15.30 14.30
N ASN A 129 2.30 -14.37 13.64
CA ASN A 129 2.30 -14.28 12.19
C ASN A 129 2.85 -15.56 11.53
N ILE A 130 3.97 -16.09 12.04
CA ILE A 130 4.54 -17.34 11.50
C ILE A 130 3.62 -18.55 11.69
N PRO A 131 3.05 -18.83 12.90
CA PRO A 131 2.01 -19.83 13.07
C PRO A 131 0.83 -19.66 12.10
N LEU A 132 0.37 -18.42 11.89
CA LEU A 132 -0.73 -18.13 10.97
C LEU A 132 -0.37 -18.45 9.53
N MET A 133 0.84 -18.13 9.09
CA MET A 133 1.35 -18.48 7.75
C MET A 133 1.39 -20.01 7.54
N VAL A 134 1.86 -20.76 8.54
CA VAL A 134 1.85 -22.23 8.50
C VAL A 134 0.42 -22.76 8.43
N ALA A 135 -0.49 -22.23 9.23
CA ALA A 135 -1.90 -22.61 9.20
C ALA A 135 -2.53 -22.32 7.83
N ASN A 136 -2.23 -21.17 7.23
CA ASN A 136 -2.70 -20.81 5.88
C ASN A 136 -2.21 -21.81 4.83
N THR A 137 -0.96 -22.24 4.93
CA THR A 137 -0.39 -23.25 4.02
C THR A 137 -1.08 -24.62 4.18
N LEU A 138 -1.48 -24.97 5.43
CA LEU A 138 -2.22 -26.21 5.70
C LEU A 138 -3.65 -26.19 5.16
N ILE A 139 -4.33 -25.03 5.23
CA ILE A 139 -5.68 -24.86 4.68
C ILE A 139 -5.67 -25.09 3.17
N GLY A 140 -4.63 -24.69 2.52
CA GLY A 140 -4.38 -25.00 1.13
C GLY A 140 -3.84 -23.80 0.35
N ASN A 141 -2.93 -24.12 -0.51
CA ASN A 141 -2.45 -23.26 -1.60
C ASN A 141 -2.59 -24.07 -2.87
N TRP A 142 -3.47 -23.65 -3.76
CA TRP A 142 -3.61 -24.33 -5.04
C TRP A 142 -3.00 -23.45 -6.13
N ASP A 143 -1.91 -23.92 -6.67
CA ASP A 143 -1.27 -23.36 -7.85
C ASP A 143 -1.34 -24.39 -9.00
N ARG A 144 -1.63 -23.92 -10.20
CA ARG A 144 -1.82 -24.77 -11.38
C ARG A 144 -0.71 -24.53 -12.39
#